data_8b9dff59fdf59a6abc9e95e990bcbd04
#
_entry.id   8b9dff59fdf59a6abc9e95e990bcbd04
#
_cell.length_a   1.000
_cell.length_b   1.000
_cell.length_c   1.000
_cell.angle_alpha   90.00
_cell.angle_beta   90.00
_cell.angle_gamma   90.00
#
_symmetry.space_group_name_H-M   'P 1'
#
loop_
_entity.id
_entity.type
_entity.pdbx_description
1 polymer ?
#
loop_
_entity_poly.entity_id
_entity_poly.type
_entity_poly.pdbx_seq_one_letter_code
_entity_poly.pdbx_strand_id
1 'polypeptide(L)'
;MVINSVNLPDIDVADALVMERYEHAHDNVAKAMNDLQPEGKRQSELIRAQCTAVFNFFDEVFGDGTAKKVFGETVNLTTCINAYEDVIKAVNAFG
;
A
#
# COMPACT_ATOMS: atom_id res chain seq x y z
N MET A 1 -0.14 -14.23 3.85
CA MET A 1 -0.55 -13.27 4.90
C MET A 1 -1.98 -12.82 4.65
N VAL A 2 -2.68 -12.46 5.70
CA VAL A 2 -4.06 -11.96 5.59
C VAL A 2 -4.06 -10.45 5.81
N ILE A 3 -4.52 -9.71 4.80
CA ILE A 3 -4.61 -8.24 4.82
C ILE A 3 -6.04 -7.86 4.53
N ASN A 4 -6.67 -7.13 5.44
CA ASN A 4 -8.07 -6.71 5.32
C ASN A 4 -8.99 -7.89 4.98
N SER A 5 -8.79 -9.01 5.68
CA SER A 5 -9.54 -10.27 5.51
C SER A 5 -9.32 -10.96 4.16
N VAL A 6 -8.34 -10.54 3.38
CA VAL A 6 -7.98 -11.14 2.10
C VAL A 6 -6.64 -11.86 2.23
N ASN A 7 -6.57 -13.11 1.76
CA ASN A 7 -5.35 -13.90 1.82
C ASN A 7 -4.44 -13.56 0.63
N LEU A 8 -3.25 -13.04 0.94
CA LEU A 8 -2.23 -12.67 -0.06
C LEU A 8 -1.00 -13.55 0.10
N PRO A 9 -0.20 -13.71 -0.98
CA PRO A 9 1.08 -14.42 -0.86
C PRO A 9 2.00 -13.74 0.15
N ASP A 10 2.83 -14.53 0.85
CA ASP A 10 3.84 -13.97 1.73
C ASP A 10 4.95 -13.33 0.92
N ILE A 11 5.54 -12.26 1.46
CA ILE A 11 6.69 -11.61 0.86
C ILE A 11 7.94 -12.37 1.28
N ASP A 12 8.67 -12.90 0.30
CA ASP A 12 9.94 -13.61 0.56
C ASP A 12 11.05 -12.60 0.82
N VAL A 13 11.32 -12.34 2.09
CA VAL A 13 12.33 -11.36 2.51
C VAL A 13 13.76 -11.80 2.19
N ALA A 14 13.96 -13.05 1.79
CA ALA A 14 15.27 -13.56 1.38
C ALA A 14 15.52 -13.43 -0.12
N ASP A 15 14.51 -13.03 -0.89
CA ASP A 15 14.61 -12.89 -2.34
C ASP A 15 14.88 -11.43 -2.70
N ALA A 16 16.03 -11.16 -3.32
CA ALA A 16 16.44 -9.78 -3.64
C ALA A 16 15.47 -9.10 -4.60
N LEU A 17 14.95 -9.82 -5.60
CA LEU A 17 14.03 -9.22 -6.56
C LEU A 17 12.69 -8.85 -5.91
N VAL A 18 12.21 -9.69 -5.01
CA VAL A 18 10.99 -9.42 -4.26
C VAL A 18 11.19 -8.21 -3.36
N MET A 19 12.30 -8.15 -2.66
CA MET A 19 12.59 -7.03 -1.75
C MET A 19 12.83 -5.73 -2.50
N GLU A 20 13.49 -5.75 -3.64
CA GLU A 20 13.66 -4.56 -4.48
C GLU A 20 12.31 -4.01 -4.92
N ARG A 21 11.38 -4.88 -5.31
CA ARG A 21 10.04 -4.48 -5.70
C ARG A 21 9.28 -3.85 -4.53
N TYR A 22 9.36 -4.49 -3.35
CA TYR A 22 8.74 -3.98 -2.13
C TYR A 22 9.31 -2.60 -1.76
N GLU A 23 10.63 -2.48 -1.76
CA GLU A 23 11.31 -1.23 -1.41
C GLU A 23 10.96 -0.11 -2.37
N HIS A 24 10.93 -0.39 -3.66
CA HIS A 24 10.54 0.59 -4.68
C HIS A 24 9.08 1.03 -4.49
N ALA A 25 8.19 0.09 -4.23
CA ALA A 25 6.78 0.39 -3.99
C ALA A 25 6.61 1.25 -2.72
N HIS A 26 7.37 0.94 -1.67
CA HIS A 26 7.36 1.70 -0.43
C HIS A 26 7.87 3.14 -0.66
N ASP A 27 8.96 3.28 -1.40
CA ASP A 27 9.51 4.59 -1.75
C ASP A 27 8.50 5.43 -2.55
N ASN A 28 7.74 4.79 -3.44
CA ASN A 28 6.71 5.48 -4.21
C ASN A 28 5.58 6.01 -3.33
N VAL A 29 5.20 5.28 -2.27
CA VAL A 29 4.22 5.78 -1.30
C VAL A 29 4.76 7.02 -0.58
N ALA A 30 6.00 6.96 -0.11
CA ALA A 30 6.63 8.08 0.58
C ALA A 30 6.70 9.32 -0.33
N LYS A 31 7.08 9.12 -1.58
CA LYS A 31 7.14 10.21 -2.56
C LYS A 31 5.75 10.82 -2.81
N ALA A 32 4.73 9.98 -3.00
CA ALA A 32 3.37 10.45 -3.22
C ALA A 32 2.86 11.29 -2.04
N MET A 33 3.16 10.86 -0.80
CA MET A 33 2.78 11.61 0.39
C MET A 33 3.53 12.95 0.49
N ASN A 34 4.82 12.96 0.17
CA ASN A 34 5.64 14.17 0.19
C ASN A 34 5.22 15.16 -0.89
N ASP A 35 4.77 14.68 -2.05
CA ASP A 35 4.35 15.53 -3.17
C ASP A 35 2.92 16.06 -2.98
N LEU A 36 2.21 15.58 -1.98
CA LEU A 36 0.83 15.99 -1.72
C LEU A 36 0.79 17.44 -1.24
N GLN A 37 0.03 18.28 -1.95
CA GLN A 37 -0.15 19.70 -1.64
C GLN A 37 -1.56 19.90 -1.07
N PRO A 38 -1.71 20.08 0.28
CA PRO A 38 -3.04 20.17 0.88
C PRO A 38 -3.75 21.47 0.60
N GLU A 39 -3.02 22.56 0.31
CA GLU A 39 -3.64 23.88 0.09
C GLU A 39 -4.54 23.86 -1.14
N GLY A 40 -5.75 24.38 -0.98
CA GLY A 40 -6.73 24.46 -2.05
C GLY A 40 -7.43 23.15 -2.37
N LYS A 41 -7.13 22.06 -1.63
CA LYS A 41 -7.78 20.77 -1.86
C LYS A 41 -8.85 20.50 -0.82
N ARG A 42 -9.89 19.81 -1.25
CA ARG A 42 -10.94 19.33 -0.35
C ARG A 42 -10.45 18.11 0.41
N GLN A 43 -11.03 17.85 1.57
CA GLN A 43 -10.70 16.69 2.39
C GLN A 43 -10.86 15.38 1.59
N SER A 44 -11.93 15.26 0.80
CA SER A 44 -12.16 14.07 -0.01
C SER A 44 -11.05 13.84 -1.06
N GLU A 45 -10.53 14.92 -1.64
CA GLU A 45 -9.42 14.82 -2.60
C GLU A 45 -8.14 14.32 -1.93
N LEU A 46 -7.86 14.81 -0.72
CA LEU A 46 -6.69 14.38 0.06
C LEU A 46 -6.79 12.90 0.44
N ILE A 47 -7.97 12.46 0.88
CA ILE A 47 -8.22 11.05 1.22
C ILE A 47 -8.00 10.18 -0.02
N ARG A 48 -8.59 10.56 -1.14
CA ARG A 48 -8.48 9.78 -2.38
C ARG A 48 -7.03 9.68 -2.87
N ALA A 49 -6.28 10.77 -2.80
CA ALA A 49 -4.87 10.76 -3.22
C ALA A 49 -4.03 9.82 -2.36
N GLN A 50 -4.23 9.84 -1.06
CA GLN A 50 -3.51 8.96 -0.14
C GLN A 50 -3.90 7.49 -0.32
N CYS A 51 -5.20 7.20 -0.48
CA CYS A 51 -5.66 5.84 -0.76
C CYS A 51 -5.11 5.34 -2.09
N THR A 52 -5.06 6.17 -3.11
CA THR A 52 -4.50 5.79 -4.42
C THR A 52 -3.04 5.38 -4.29
N ALA A 53 -2.25 6.10 -3.47
CA ALA A 53 -0.86 5.73 -3.23
C ALA A 53 -0.76 4.32 -2.64
N VAL A 54 -1.64 3.98 -1.69
CA VAL A 54 -1.69 2.65 -1.08
C VAL A 54 -2.15 1.60 -2.10
N PHE A 55 -3.16 1.90 -2.91
CA PHE A 55 -3.62 0.98 -3.96
C PHE A 55 -2.49 0.64 -4.93
N ASN A 56 -1.74 1.64 -5.36
CA ASN A 56 -0.59 1.43 -6.26
C ASN A 56 0.48 0.57 -5.60
N PHE A 57 0.70 0.74 -4.31
CA PHE A 57 1.63 -0.10 -3.54
C PHE A 57 1.22 -1.58 -3.61
N PHE A 58 -0.04 -1.89 -3.35
CA PHE A 58 -0.54 -3.26 -3.38
C PHE A 58 -0.42 -3.88 -4.77
N ASP A 59 -0.77 -3.13 -5.81
CA ASP A 59 -0.66 -3.62 -7.19
C ASP A 59 0.80 -3.84 -7.60
N GLU A 60 1.72 -2.98 -7.16
CA GLU A 60 3.14 -3.13 -7.48
C GLU A 60 3.76 -4.32 -6.76
N VAL A 61 3.45 -4.52 -5.49
CA VAL A 61 4.06 -5.59 -4.67
C VAL A 61 3.48 -6.97 -5.01
N PHE A 62 2.16 -7.07 -5.15
CA PHE A 62 1.45 -8.34 -5.27
C PHE A 62 0.91 -8.63 -6.67
N GLY A 63 0.92 -7.65 -7.57
CA GLY A 63 0.42 -7.77 -8.92
C GLY A 63 -0.84 -6.95 -9.18
N ASP A 64 -1.05 -6.60 -10.45
CA ASP A 64 -2.20 -5.78 -10.87
C ASP A 64 -3.52 -6.41 -10.43
N GLY A 65 -4.42 -5.58 -9.92
CA GLY A 65 -5.73 -6.02 -9.45
C GLY A 65 -5.78 -6.37 -7.97
N THR A 66 -4.64 -6.41 -7.28
CA THR A 66 -4.60 -6.75 -5.85
C THR A 66 -5.33 -5.71 -5.00
N ALA A 67 -5.15 -4.43 -5.28
CA ALA A 67 -5.84 -3.37 -4.55
C ALA A 67 -7.36 -3.53 -4.65
N LYS A 68 -7.86 -3.86 -5.81
CA LYS A 68 -9.29 -4.11 -6.03
C LYS A 68 -9.78 -5.30 -5.20
N LYS A 69 -8.97 -6.35 -5.12
CA LYS A 69 -9.29 -7.54 -4.32
C LYS A 69 -9.31 -7.22 -2.82
N VAL A 70 -8.34 -6.44 -2.35
CA VAL A 70 -8.19 -6.12 -0.91
C VAL A 70 -9.22 -5.09 -0.46
N PHE A 71 -9.44 -4.05 -1.25
CA PHE A 71 -10.25 -2.89 -0.85
C PHE A 71 -11.62 -2.82 -1.52
N GLY A 72 -11.83 -3.55 -2.62
CA GLY A 72 -13.08 -3.47 -3.39
C GLY A 72 -13.30 -2.05 -3.90
N GLU A 73 -14.48 -1.51 -3.65
CA GLU A 73 -14.83 -0.13 -4.02
C GLU A 73 -14.57 0.86 -2.88
N THR A 74 -14.03 0.38 -1.75
CA THR A 74 -13.82 1.21 -0.56
C THR A 74 -12.65 2.15 -0.76
N VAL A 75 -12.86 3.43 -0.48
CA VAL A 75 -11.82 4.46 -0.47
C VAL A 75 -11.85 5.12 0.91
N ASN A 76 -11.32 4.40 1.89
CA ASN A 76 -11.29 4.83 3.29
C ASN A 76 -9.85 4.86 3.77
N LEU A 77 -9.40 6.02 4.22
CA LEU A 77 -8.01 6.23 4.58
C LEU A 77 -7.57 5.33 5.74
N THR A 78 -8.40 5.17 6.75
CA THR A 78 -8.08 4.30 7.89
C THR A 78 -7.86 2.86 7.45
N THR A 79 -8.76 2.33 6.61
CA THR A 79 -8.63 0.99 6.06
C THR A 79 -7.36 0.85 5.24
N CYS A 80 -7.07 1.83 4.39
CA CYS A 80 -5.86 1.80 3.53
C CYS A 80 -4.58 1.84 4.36
N ILE A 81 -4.49 2.73 5.33
CA ILE A 81 -3.29 2.86 6.17
C ILE A 81 -3.09 1.62 7.03
N ASN A 82 -4.15 1.08 7.61
CA ASN A 82 -4.05 -0.15 8.40
C ASN A 82 -3.54 -1.32 7.57
N ALA A 83 -4.06 -1.48 6.35
CA ALA A 83 -3.60 -2.55 5.44
C ALA A 83 -2.13 -2.37 5.05
N TYR A 84 -1.73 -1.14 4.75
CA TYR A 84 -0.35 -0.81 4.41
C TYR A 84 0.60 -1.12 5.57
N GLU A 85 0.24 -0.70 6.78
CA GLU A 85 1.02 -0.96 8.00
C GLU A 85 1.14 -2.46 8.28
N ASP A 86 0.09 -3.23 8.03
CA ASP A 86 0.11 -4.67 8.24
C ASP A 86 1.15 -5.36 7.34
N VAL A 87 1.28 -4.92 6.09
CA VAL A 87 2.31 -5.42 5.18
C VAL A 87 3.70 -5.08 5.70
N ILE A 88 3.91 -3.84 6.13
CA ILE A 88 5.20 -3.38 6.68
C ILE A 88 5.57 -4.21 7.92
N LYS A 89 4.63 -4.45 8.81
CA LYS A 89 4.85 -5.26 10.02
C LYS A 89 5.22 -6.69 9.65
N ALA A 90 4.56 -7.27 8.65
CA ALA A 90 4.85 -8.63 8.20
C ALA A 90 6.28 -8.73 7.66
N VAL A 91 6.74 -7.76 6.89
CA VAL A 91 8.12 -7.72 6.37
C VAL A 91 9.12 -7.54 7.50
N ASN A 92 8.85 -6.62 8.42
CA ASN A 92 9.76 -6.33 9.53
C ASN A 92 9.84 -7.47 10.55
N ALA A 93 8.84 -8.33 10.63
CA ALA A 93 8.85 -9.48 11.53
C ALA A 93 9.96 -10.48 11.20
N PHE A 94 10.48 -10.48 9.97
CA PHE A 94 11.58 -11.33 9.52
C PHE A 94 12.94 -10.62 9.57
N GLY A 95 12.95 -9.36 9.83
CA GLY A 95 14.16 -8.54 9.99
C GLY A 95 14.57 -8.37 11.44
#